data_e163e03f281a2dedf3db26fee8c3a7cf
#
_entry.id   e163e03f281a2dedf3db26fee8c3a7cf
#
_cell.length_a   1.000
_cell.length_b   1.000
_cell.length_c   1.000
_cell.angle_alpha   90.00
_cell.angle_beta   90.00
_cell.angle_gamma   90.00
#
_symmetry.space_group_name_H-M   'P 1'
#
loop_
_entity.id
_entity.type
_entity.pdbx_description
1 polymer ?
#
loop_
_entity_poly.entity_id
_entity_poly.type
_entity_poly.pdbx_seq_one_letter_code
_entity_poly.pdbx_strand_id
1 'polypeptide(L)'
;MEKDSEVVSGSDPAAGDFYFTISDETLDKETYVMEVTDFVKVEATEATGAYWSTRTILQILKQTGSTINKGITKDFPKYEVRGFMLDVARRPFHMDFLEELVKTMSWYKLNNFHVHLNDNCFGKLEDGKTPDYSGFRLESDVPNLTSTDYYYTKDEFRSFILNS
;
A
#
# COMPACT_ATOMS: atom_id res chain seq x y z
N MET A 1 9.95 16.99 -16.39
CA MET A 1 10.21 16.09 -17.52
C MET A 1 10.18 14.69 -16.94
N GLU A 2 9.02 14.02 -17.01
CA GLU A 2 8.91 12.61 -16.67
C GLU A 2 9.78 11.84 -17.65
N LYS A 3 10.82 11.19 -17.15
CA LYS A 3 11.50 10.16 -17.92
C LYS A 3 10.74 8.87 -17.69
N ASP A 4 10.17 8.32 -18.72
CA ASP A 4 9.65 6.96 -18.69
C ASP A 4 10.79 6.02 -18.29
N SER A 5 10.61 5.29 -17.19
CA SER A 5 11.54 4.26 -16.78
C SER A 5 11.13 2.95 -17.45
N GLU A 6 12.05 2.34 -18.18
CA GLU A 6 11.84 1.03 -18.78
C GLU A 6 12.24 -0.06 -17.78
N VAL A 7 11.37 -1.06 -17.60
CA VAL A 7 11.65 -2.24 -16.77
C VAL A 7 12.06 -3.37 -17.69
N VAL A 8 13.31 -3.83 -17.55
CA VAL A 8 13.87 -4.92 -18.36
C VAL A 8 14.39 -6.04 -17.45
N SER A 9 14.44 -7.25 -17.98
CA SER A 9 15.08 -8.39 -17.32
C SER A 9 16.53 -8.49 -17.77
N GLY A 10 17.48 -8.58 -16.83
CA GLY A 10 18.92 -8.66 -17.14
C GLY A 10 19.77 -8.89 -15.90
N SER A 11 21.07 -9.16 -16.11
CA SER A 11 22.05 -9.42 -15.05
C SER A 11 23.15 -8.37 -14.97
N ASP A 12 23.24 -7.46 -15.95
CA ASP A 12 24.36 -6.52 -16.11
C ASP A 12 23.85 -5.06 -16.06
N PRO A 13 23.64 -4.48 -14.86
CA PRO A 13 23.17 -3.11 -14.71
C PRO A 13 24.22 -2.09 -15.17
N ALA A 14 23.78 -1.09 -15.90
CA ALA A 14 24.61 0.05 -16.30
C ALA A 14 24.60 1.16 -15.23
N ALA A 15 25.51 2.12 -15.38
CA ALA A 15 25.53 3.28 -14.49
C ALA A 15 24.20 4.06 -14.55
N GLY A 16 23.64 4.31 -13.38
CA GLY A 16 22.34 4.99 -13.22
C GLY A 16 21.13 4.07 -13.14
N ASP A 17 21.30 2.77 -13.35
CA ASP A 17 20.22 1.79 -13.24
C ASP A 17 19.82 1.48 -11.80
N PHE A 18 18.61 0.98 -11.64
CA PHE A 18 18.11 0.33 -10.42
C PHE A 18 17.96 -1.16 -10.69
N TYR A 19 18.79 -1.97 -10.04
CA TYR A 19 18.83 -3.42 -10.22
C TYR A 19 18.28 -4.13 -9.00
N PHE A 20 17.21 -4.90 -9.19
CA PHE A 20 16.54 -5.65 -8.12
C PHE A 20 16.77 -7.14 -8.30
N THR A 21 17.15 -7.81 -7.22
CA THR A 21 17.33 -9.26 -7.20
C THR A 21 16.76 -9.88 -5.93
N ILE A 22 16.30 -11.12 -6.05
CA ILE A 22 15.91 -11.91 -4.90
C ILE A 22 17.12 -12.74 -4.48
N SER A 23 17.48 -12.63 -3.20
CA SER A 23 18.62 -13.36 -2.62
C SER A 23 18.19 -14.72 -2.10
N ASP A 24 19.05 -15.72 -2.23
CA ASP A 24 18.89 -17.01 -1.60
C ASP A 24 19.30 -17.00 -0.11
N GLU A 25 19.87 -15.90 0.38
CA GLU A 25 20.19 -15.75 1.79
C GLU A 25 18.92 -15.65 2.64
N THR A 26 18.89 -16.34 3.76
CA THR A 26 17.80 -16.28 4.74
C THR A 26 17.87 -14.99 5.55
N LEU A 27 17.36 -13.91 4.96
CA LEU A 27 17.06 -12.69 5.70
C LEU A 27 15.63 -12.79 6.24
N ASP A 28 15.28 -11.97 7.23
CA ASP A 28 13.92 -11.86 7.72
C ASP A 28 12.99 -11.31 6.61
N LYS A 29 11.71 -11.67 6.68
CA LYS A 29 10.69 -11.17 5.76
C LYS A 29 10.73 -9.65 5.64
N GLU A 30 10.43 -9.15 4.46
CA GLU A 30 10.40 -7.73 4.14
C GLU A 30 11.78 -7.02 4.24
N THR A 31 12.86 -7.76 4.53
CA THR A 31 14.21 -7.21 4.61
C THR A 31 14.79 -7.01 3.21
N TYR A 32 15.58 -5.95 3.07
CA TYR A 32 16.41 -5.74 1.88
C TYR A 32 17.76 -5.11 2.25
N VAL A 33 18.75 -5.34 1.40
CA VAL A 33 20.03 -4.63 1.40
C VAL A 33 20.10 -3.82 0.12
N MET A 34 20.42 -2.53 0.25
CA MET A 34 20.59 -1.63 -0.88
C MET A 34 22.03 -1.14 -0.91
N GLU A 35 22.74 -1.42 -2.01
CA GLU A 35 24.08 -0.95 -2.30
C GLU A 35 24.04 0.08 -3.42
N VAL A 36 24.61 1.24 -3.17
CA VAL A 36 24.71 2.33 -4.15
C VAL A 36 26.16 2.51 -4.56
N THR A 37 26.46 2.24 -5.82
CA THR A 37 27.75 2.43 -6.47
C THR A 37 27.60 3.41 -7.64
N ASP A 38 27.86 2.99 -8.86
CA ASP A 38 27.48 3.72 -10.06
C ASP A 38 26.03 3.40 -10.49
N PHE A 39 25.46 2.35 -9.93
CA PHE A 39 24.05 1.98 -9.99
C PHE A 39 23.52 1.63 -8.60
N VAL A 40 22.22 1.45 -8.46
CA VAL A 40 21.59 1.03 -7.21
C VAL A 40 21.26 -0.45 -7.30
N LYS A 41 21.90 -1.29 -6.48
CA LYS A 41 21.58 -2.71 -6.33
C LYS A 41 20.71 -2.91 -5.10
N VAL A 42 19.61 -3.64 -5.27
CA VAL A 42 18.74 -4.07 -4.18
C VAL A 42 18.71 -5.58 -4.15
N GLU A 43 19.06 -6.16 -3.01
CA GLU A 43 18.91 -7.59 -2.70
C GLU A 43 17.84 -7.74 -1.64
N ALA A 44 16.80 -8.51 -1.91
CA ALA A 44 15.73 -8.78 -0.97
C ALA A 44 15.42 -10.27 -0.91
N THR A 45 14.88 -10.75 0.19
CA THR A 45 14.49 -12.15 0.36
C THR A 45 13.23 -12.50 -0.42
N GLU A 46 12.38 -11.49 -0.60
CA GLU A 46 11.09 -11.63 -1.28
C GLU A 46 10.68 -10.33 -1.96
N ALA A 47 9.68 -10.42 -2.84
CA ALA A 47 9.19 -9.27 -3.61
C ALA A 47 8.75 -8.09 -2.72
N THR A 48 8.21 -8.37 -1.53
CA THR A 48 7.78 -7.33 -0.58
C THR A 48 8.95 -6.51 -0.07
N GLY A 49 10.10 -7.13 0.25
CA GLY A 49 11.31 -6.39 0.62
C GLY A 49 11.83 -5.51 -0.52
N ALA A 50 11.85 -6.04 -1.74
CA ALA A 50 12.21 -5.26 -2.92
C ALA A 50 11.24 -4.09 -3.13
N TYR A 51 9.94 -4.29 -2.94
CA TYR A 51 8.94 -3.22 -2.99
C TYR A 51 9.19 -2.12 -1.96
N TRP A 52 9.51 -2.46 -0.70
CA TRP A 52 9.82 -1.46 0.33
C TRP A 52 11.08 -0.66 0.02
N SER A 53 12.06 -1.26 -0.64
CA SER A 53 13.25 -0.54 -1.08
C SER A 53 12.91 0.58 -2.09
N THR A 54 11.93 0.37 -2.97
CA THR A 54 11.47 1.40 -3.90
C THR A 54 10.89 2.61 -3.17
N ARG A 55 10.22 2.40 -2.03
CA ARG A 55 9.72 3.51 -1.20
C ARG A 55 10.85 4.31 -0.59
N THR A 56 11.90 3.63 -0.12
CA THR A 56 13.11 4.30 0.39
C THR A 56 13.81 5.11 -0.73
N ILE A 57 14.01 4.52 -1.89
CA ILE A 57 14.60 5.20 -3.04
C ILE A 57 13.81 6.47 -3.39
N LEU A 58 12.48 6.36 -3.51
CA LEU A 58 11.61 7.49 -3.80
C LEU A 58 11.69 8.59 -2.73
N GLN A 59 11.78 8.21 -1.45
CA GLN A 59 11.91 9.17 -0.35
C GLN A 59 13.26 9.89 -0.39
N ILE A 60 14.35 9.20 -0.72
CA ILE A 60 15.67 9.80 -0.91
C ILE A 60 15.62 10.78 -2.08
N LEU A 61 15.14 10.33 -3.24
CA LEU A 61 15.05 11.16 -4.44
C LEU A 61 14.16 12.39 -4.25
N LYS A 62 13.07 12.26 -3.50
CA LYS A 62 12.20 13.40 -3.14
C LYS A 62 12.95 14.48 -2.35
N GLN A 63 13.91 14.10 -1.52
CA GLN A 63 14.68 15.03 -0.68
C GLN A 63 15.91 15.60 -1.40
N THR A 64 16.54 14.80 -2.26
CA THR A 64 17.82 15.13 -2.89
C THR A 64 17.68 15.57 -4.36
N GLY A 65 16.50 15.42 -4.94
CA GLY A 65 16.23 15.63 -6.36
C GLY A 65 16.58 14.42 -7.20
N SER A 66 17.82 14.26 -7.62
CA SER A 66 18.24 13.16 -8.52
C SER A 66 19.50 12.43 -8.05
N THR A 67 19.89 12.62 -6.80
CA THR A 67 21.17 12.10 -6.30
C THR A 67 20.94 11.13 -5.15
N ILE A 68 21.61 9.99 -5.18
CA ILE A 68 21.68 9.03 -4.07
C ILE A 68 23.15 8.87 -3.70
N ASN A 69 23.48 9.05 -2.43
CA ASN A 69 24.85 8.91 -1.95
C ASN A 69 25.31 7.45 -2.03
N LYS A 70 26.54 7.23 -2.47
CA LYS A 70 27.16 5.90 -2.48
C LYS A 70 27.28 5.33 -1.07
N GLY A 71 27.02 4.04 -0.92
CA GLY A 71 27.08 3.34 0.36
C GLY A 71 26.21 2.09 0.38
N ILE A 72 26.17 1.45 1.54
CA ILE A 72 25.38 0.25 1.78
C ILE A 72 24.42 0.53 2.93
N THR A 73 23.17 0.14 2.78
CA THR A 73 22.16 0.17 3.83
C THR A 73 21.39 -1.13 3.89
N LYS A 74 21.04 -1.57 5.10
CA LYS A 74 20.13 -2.67 5.35
C LYS A 74 18.91 -2.10 6.07
N ASP A 75 17.73 -2.47 5.59
CA ASP A 75 16.47 -2.07 6.18
C ASP A 75 15.57 -3.28 6.42
N PHE A 76 14.88 -3.26 7.54
CA PHE A 76 13.97 -4.33 7.96
C PHE A 76 12.91 -3.77 8.91
N PRO A 77 11.71 -4.38 8.94
CA PRO A 77 10.65 -3.92 9.82
C PRO A 77 10.96 -4.27 11.27
N LYS A 78 10.79 -3.31 12.17
CA LYS A 78 10.84 -3.56 13.62
C LYS A 78 9.59 -4.28 14.13
N TYR A 79 8.45 -4.05 13.46
CA TYR A 79 7.17 -4.65 13.78
C TYR A 79 6.63 -5.39 12.56
N GLU A 80 6.19 -6.62 12.76
CA GLU A 80 5.63 -7.47 11.70
C GLU A 80 4.32 -6.89 11.14
N VAL A 81 3.45 -6.36 12.00
CA VAL A 81 2.18 -5.73 11.61
C VAL A 81 2.30 -4.22 11.74
N ARG A 82 2.11 -3.53 10.64
CA ARG A 82 2.08 -2.06 10.54
C ARG A 82 0.79 -1.67 9.82
N GLY A 83 -0.28 -1.58 10.60
CA GLY A 83 -1.62 -1.49 10.07
C GLY A 83 -2.31 -0.16 10.30
N PHE A 84 -3.33 0.08 9.49
CA PHE A 84 -4.30 1.14 9.66
C PHE A 84 -5.71 0.57 9.45
N MET A 85 -6.67 0.99 10.29
CA MET A 85 -8.06 0.60 10.15
C MET A 85 -8.91 1.82 9.79
N LEU A 86 -9.77 1.65 8.78
CA LEU A 86 -10.76 2.66 8.38
C LEU A 86 -12.16 2.10 8.51
N ASP A 87 -13.00 2.79 9.26
CA ASP A 87 -14.43 2.50 9.35
C ASP A 87 -15.17 3.17 8.18
N VAL A 88 -15.48 2.38 7.18
CA VAL A 88 -16.28 2.79 6.03
C VAL A 88 -17.77 2.48 6.21
N ALA A 89 -18.12 1.69 7.25
CA ALA A 89 -19.48 1.30 7.54
C ALA A 89 -20.32 2.46 8.05
N ARG A 90 -19.84 3.13 9.09
CA ARG A 90 -20.54 4.25 9.70
C ARG A 90 -20.54 5.50 8.83
N ARG A 91 -19.48 5.68 8.06
CA ARG A 91 -19.36 6.76 7.08
C ARG A 91 -18.77 6.21 5.79
N PRO A 92 -19.48 6.28 4.66
CA PRO A 92 -18.96 5.80 3.39
C PRO A 92 -17.79 6.67 2.91
N PHE A 93 -16.81 6.00 2.31
CA PHE A 93 -15.72 6.61 1.56
C PHE A 93 -15.73 6.05 0.15
N HIS A 94 -15.52 6.88 -0.85
CA HIS A 94 -15.45 6.43 -2.24
C HIS A 94 -14.18 5.61 -2.49
N MET A 95 -14.19 4.75 -3.49
CA MET A 95 -13.09 3.83 -3.78
C MET A 95 -11.77 4.57 -4.06
N ASP A 96 -11.82 5.69 -4.77
CA ASP A 96 -10.66 6.54 -5.04
C ASP A 96 -9.94 7.01 -3.76
N PHE A 97 -10.70 7.29 -2.70
CA PHE A 97 -10.12 7.63 -1.40
C PHE A 97 -9.36 6.44 -0.79
N LEU A 98 -9.91 5.21 -0.88
CA LEU A 98 -9.24 4.01 -0.39
C LEU A 98 -7.94 3.76 -1.17
N GLU A 99 -7.97 3.93 -2.48
CA GLU A 99 -6.78 3.80 -3.34
C GLU A 99 -5.69 4.82 -2.97
N GLU A 100 -6.04 6.09 -2.77
CA GLU A 100 -5.09 7.12 -2.33
C GLU A 100 -4.56 6.85 -0.90
N LEU A 101 -5.40 6.30 -0.03
CA LEU A 101 -4.99 5.90 1.30
C LEU A 101 -3.95 4.76 1.25
N VAL A 102 -4.16 3.74 0.42
CA VAL A 102 -3.19 2.66 0.23
C VAL A 102 -1.87 3.18 -0.34
N LYS A 103 -1.88 4.10 -1.29
CA LYS A 103 -0.66 4.77 -1.77
C LYS A 103 0.08 5.50 -0.64
N THR A 104 -0.67 6.18 0.22
CA THR A 104 -0.12 6.85 1.41
C THR A 104 0.46 5.83 2.40
N MET A 105 -0.26 4.75 2.68
CA MET A 105 0.21 3.66 3.53
C MET A 105 1.50 3.04 2.98
N SER A 106 1.55 2.78 1.68
CA SER A 106 2.74 2.30 0.98
C SER A 106 3.95 3.23 1.17
N TRP A 107 3.74 4.54 1.09
CA TRP A 107 4.80 5.52 1.34
C TRP A 107 5.45 5.37 2.72
N TYR A 108 4.65 5.03 3.73
CA TYR A 108 5.10 4.79 5.11
C TYR A 108 5.40 3.33 5.42
N LYS A 109 5.44 2.46 4.41
CA LYS A 109 5.69 1.01 4.53
C LYS A 109 4.72 0.30 5.49
N LEU A 110 3.45 0.74 5.54
CA LEU A 110 2.39 0.02 6.22
C LEU A 110 1.96 -1.17 5.35
N ASN A 111 1.77 -2.33 5.97
CA ASN A 111 1.53 -3.60 5.28
C ASN A 111 0.16 -4.22 5.56
N ASN A 112 -0.68 -3.56 6.36
CA ASN A 112 -1.98 -4.09 6.70
C ASN A 112 -3.05 -3.00 6.69
N PHE A 113 -4.01 -3.10 5.76
CA PHE A 113 -5.16 -2.20 5.70
C PHE A 113 -6.42 -2.95 6.12
N HIS A 114 -6.97 -2.59 7.27
CA HIS A 114 -8.21 -3.15 7.78
C HIS A 114 -9.39 -2.26 7.38
N VAL A 115 -10.20 -2.72 6.43
CA VAL A 115 -11.43 -2.05 6.02
C VAL A 115 -12.59 -2.59 6.85
N HIS A 116 -13.17 -1.76 7.70
CA HIS A 116 -14.32 -2.11 8.54
C HIS A 116 -15.61 -1.84 7.75
N LEU A 117 -16.17 -2.91 7.17
CA LEU A 117 -17.20 -2.84 6.13
C LEU A 117 -18.64 -2.75 6.65
N ASN A 118 -18.88 -3.15 7.89
CA ASN A 118 -20.23 -3.18 8.44
C ASN A 118 -20.26 -2.78 9.91
N ASP A 119 -21.20 -1.92 10.25
CA ASP A 119 -21.48 -1.52 11.63
C ASP A 119 -22.86 -0.86 11.73
N ASN A 120 -23.33 -0.64 12.96
CA ASN A 120 -24.52 0.15 13.21
C ASN A 120 -24.22 1.66 13.12
N CYS A 121 -25.24 2.45 12.85
CA CYS A 121 -25.11 3.90 12.76
C CYS A 121 -24.68 4.54 14.08
N PHE A 122 -23.85 5.57 14.01
CA PHE A 122 -23.34 6.29 15.17
C PHE A 122 -24.06 7.63 15.32
N GLY A 123 -24.60 7.86 16.52
CA GLY A 123 -25.15 9.17 16.90
C GLY A 123 -26.69 9.26 16.82
N LYS A 124 -27.19 10.43 17.20
CA LYS A 124 -28.59 10.80 17.07
C LYS A 124 -28.78 11.70 15.86
N LEU A 125 -29.84 11.49 15.12
CA LEU A 125 -30.28 12.44 14.10
C LEU A 125 -30.65 13.78 14.73
N GLU A 126 -30.73 14.85 13.92
CA GLU A 126 -31.13 16.19 14.38
C GLU A 126 -32.51 16.19 15.06
N ASP A 127 -33.39 15.24 14.72
CA ASP A 127 -34.70 15.03 15.34
C ASP A 127 -34.65 14.25 16.68
N GLY A 128 -33.45 13.91 17.16
CA GLY A 128 -33.20 13.18 18.39
C GLY A 128 -33.41 11.65 18.32
N LYS A 129 -33.79 11.12 17.15
CA LYS A 129 -33.95 9.69 16.93
C LYS A 129 -32.60 9.03 16.67
N THR A 130 -32.47 7.78 17.10
CA THR A 130 -31.34 6.94 16.66
C THR A 130 -31.63 6.48 15.24
N PRO A 131 -30.73 6.66 14.29
CA PRO A 131 -30.92 6.12 12.94
C PRO A 131 -31.09 4.60 13.01
N ASP A 132 -32.17 4.09 12.45
CA ASP A 132 -32.38 2.65 12.25
C ASP A 132 -31.62 2.23 10.97
N TYR A 133 -30.31 2.37 11.01
CA TYR A 133 -29.45 2.15 9.85
C TYR A 133 -28.19 1.38 10.27
N SER A 134 -27.98 0.26 9.62
CA SER A 134 -26.75 -0.52 9.70
C SER A 134 -26.00 -0.41 8.38
N GLY A 135 -24.77 0.09 8.43
CA GLY A 135 -23.92 0.13 7.24
C GLY A 135 -23.44 -1.27 6.86
N PHE A 136 -23.67 -1.67 5.63
CA PHE A 136 -23.08 -2.86 5.03
C PHE A 136 -22.56 -2.47 3.64
N ARG A 137 -21.26 -2.20 3.55
CA ARG A 137 -20.66 -1.51 2.42
C ARG A 137 -20.15 -2.40 1.30
N LEU A 138 -20.19 -3.71 1.47
CA LEU A 138 -19.87 -4.63 0.38
C LEU A 138 -21.17 -5.19 -0.22
N GLU A 139 -21.27 -5.20 -1.54
CA GLU A 139 -22.39 -5.79 -2.26
C GLU A 139 -22.66 -7.24 -1.80
N SER A 140 -23.91 -7.53 -1.48
CA SER A 140 -24.37 -8.84 -1.02
C SER A 140 -25.56 -9.32 -1.84
N ASP A 141 -25.63 -10.64 -2.06
CA ASP A 141 -26.79 -11.30 -2.69
C ASP A 141 -27.95 -11.52 -1.68
N VAL A 142 -27.71 -11.22 -0.40
CA VAL A 142 -28.75 -11.32 0.62
C VAL A 142 -29.69 -10.10 0.48
N PRO A 143 -31.01 -10.33 0.29
CA PRO A 143 -31.95 -9.24 0.12
C PRO A 143 -31.92 -8.23 1.28
N ASN A 144 -31.89 -6.95 0.94
CA ASN A 144 -31.92 -5.81 1.88
C ASN A 144 -30.72 -5.73 2.86
N LEU A 145 -29.62 -6.45 2.59
CA LEU A 145 -28.42 -6.36 3.43
C LEU A 145 -27.51 -5.20 3.02
N THR A 146 -27.27 -5.03 1.71
CA THR A 146 -26.40 -3.98 1.19
C THR A 146 -26.98 -2.60 1.47
N SER A 147 -26.12 -1.67 1.91
CA SER A 147 -26.49 -0.28 2.14
C SER A 147 -27.02 0.39 0.88
N THR A 148 -28.06 1.23 1.02
CA THR A 148 -28.75 1.87 -0.11
C THR A 148 -28.14 3.22 -0.50
N ASP A 149 -27.37 3.85 0.39
CA ASP A 149 -26.74 5.15 0.18
C ASP A 149 -25.43 5.05 -0.60
N TYR A 150 -24.56 4.12 -0.21
CA TYR A 150 -23.30 3.82 -0.88
C TYR A 150 -22.80 2.42 -0.49
N TYR A 151 -22.22 1.71 -1.44
CA TYR A 151 -21.58 0.41 -1.24
C TYR A 151 -20.52 0.19 -2.32
N TYR A 152 -19.59 -0.71 -2.07
CA TYR A 152 -18.63 -1.20 -3.05
C TYR A 152 -19.23 -2.43 -3.74
N THR A 153 -19.21 -2.45 -5.07
CA THR A 153 -19.54 -3.67 -5.81
C THR A 153 -18.48 -4.75 -5.56
N LYS A 154 -18.85 -6.00 -5.75
CA LYS A 154 -17.90 -7.11 -5.62
C LYS A 154 -16.70 -6.95 -6.57
N ASP A 155 -16.94 -6.44 -7.77
CA ASP A 155 -15.91 -6.27 -8.77
C ASP A 155 -14.98 -5.08 -8.46
N GLU A 156 -15.51 -3.95 -8.01
CA GLU A 156 -14.69 -2.82 -7.53
C GLU A 156 -13.78 -3.25 -6.38
N PHE A 157 -14.36 -3.91 -5.38
CA PHE A 157 -13.59 -4.32 -4.20
C PHE A 157 -12.54 -5.40 -4.52
N ARG A 158 -12.87 -6.33 -5.45
CA ARG A 158 -11.89 -7.31 -5.96
C ARG A 158 -10.74 -6.61 -6.69
N SER A 159 -11.06 -5.67 -7.58
CA SER A 159 -10.06 -4.89 -8.32
C SER A 159 -9.18 -4.10 -7.37
N PHE A 160 -9.76 -3.49 -6.35
CA PHE A 160 -9.02 -2.80 -5.30
C PHE A 160 -8.02 -3.72 -4.59
N ILE A 161 -8.43 -4.92 -4.14
CA ILE A 161 -7.55 -5.88 -3.47
C ILE A 161 -6.40 -6.34 -4.40
N LEU A 162 -6.67 -6.54 -5.69
CA LEU A 162 -5.66 -7.03 -6.63
C LEU A 162 -4.63 -5.95 -7.04
N ASN A 163 -4.98 -4.68 -6.91
CA ASN A 163 -4.14 -3.53 -7.32
C ASN A 163 -3.53 -2.77 -6.13
N SER A 164 -3.78 -3.23 -4.90
CA SER A 164 -3.34 -2.58 -3.65
C SER A 164 -1.94 -2.96 -3.21
#